data_d825dad532c08ec6af2ea20d2e33619a
#
_entry.id   d825dad532c08ec6af2ea20d2e33619a
#
_cell.length_a   1.000
_cell.length_b   1.000
_cell.length_c   1.000
_cell.angle_alpha   90.00
_cell.angle_beta   90.00
_cell.angle_gamma   90.00
#
_symmetry.space_group_name_H-M   'P 1'
#
loop_
_entity.id
_entity.type
_entity.pdbx_description
1 polymer ?
#
loop_
_entity_poly.entity_id
_entity_poly.type
_entity_poly.pdbx_seq_one_letter_code
_entity_poly.pdbx_strand_id
1 'polypeptide(L)'
;MTIKLGINGFGRIGRNVLRSAIQSFSDIEVVGINDLLEPEYLAYMLQYDSVHGRFKGDVSVEGDTLIVNGKKIRLTQERDPAALKWNEVGADVVLEATGLFLDKASGEKHLAAGAKKVIFSAPSKDDTPMFVFGVNDSTYAGQAIISNASCTTNCLAPVAKVLNDKWGIKRGLMTTVHAATATQKTVDGPSNKDWRGGRGILENIIPSSTGAAKAVGVVIPELNKKLTGMSFRVPTSDVSVVDLTCELNNPATMAEICAEMKAQSEGALKGILGYTEDKVVATDFRGDTRTSIFDADASIALDPTFVKIVSWYDNEWGYSNKCLEMVRVVSK
;
A
#
# COMPACT_ATOMS: atom_id res chain seq x y z
N MET A 1 -9.63 -15.94 17.54
CA MET A 1 -9.49 -14.74 18.41
C MET A 1 -9.55 -13.52 17.52
N THR A 2 -10.17 -12.43 17.95
CA THR A 2 -10.21 -11.16 17.22
C THR A 2 -8.89 -10.43 17.43
N ILE A 3 -8.25 -9.98 16.36
CA ILE A 3 -7.00 -9.21 16.40
C ILE A 3 -7.35 -7.76 16.71
N LYS A 4 -6.74 -7.18 17.73
CA LYS A 4 -6.95 -5.79 18.10
C LYS A 4 -5.91 -4.89 17.44
N LEU A 5 -6.38 -3.97 16.61
CA LEU A 5 -5.54 -3.08 15.78
C LEU A 5 -5.56 -1.66 16.33
N GLY A 6 -4.39 -1.09 16.60
CA GLY A 6 -4.18 0.34 16.77
C GLY A 6 -3.75 1.00 15.45
N ILE A 7 -4.17 2.22 15.20
CA ILE A 7 -3.78 3.00 14.01
C ILE A 7 -3.14 4.31 14.49
N ASN A 8 -1.90 4.55 14.10
CA ASN A 8 -1.22 5.83 14.29
C ASN A 8 -1.20 6.61 12.96
N GLY A 9 -1.95 7.70 12.89
CA GLY A 9 -2.19 8.49 11.68
C GLY A 9 -3.49 8.12 10.98
N PHE A 10 -4.44 9.04 10.98
CA PHE A 10 -5.77 8.86 10.38
C PHE A 10 -5.90 9.61 9.04
N GLY A 11 -4.80 9.62 8.28
CA GLY A 11 -4.74 10.11 6.90
C GLY A 11 -5.49 9.18 5.92
N ARG A 12 -5.16 9.26 4.63
CA ARG A 12 -5.81 8.45 3.59
C ARG A 12 -5.75 6.95 3.92
N ILE A 13 -4.56 6.43 4.24
CA ILE A 13 -4.38 4.99 4.50
C ILE A 13 -5.05 4.57 5.83
N GLY A 14 -4.82 5.30 6.92
CA GLY A 14 -5.46 4.96 8.21
C GLY A 14 -6.97 4.91 8.14
N ARG A 15 -7.62 5.88 7.45
CA ARG A 15 -9.07 5.86 7.24
C ARG A 15 -9.55 4.71 6.37
N ASN A 16 -8.85 4.42 5.27
CA ASN A 16 -9.23 3.31 4.39
C ASN A 16 -9.00 1.95 5.04
N VAL A 17 -7.99 1.82 5.90
CA VAL A 17 -7.79 0.62 6.74
C VAL A 17 -8.98 0.43 7.69
N LEU A 18 -9.44 1.47 8.39
CA LEU A 18 -10.62 1.36 9.25
C LEU A 18 -11.88 0.98 8.44
N ARG A 19 -12.12 1.66 7.30
CA ARG A 19 -13.25 1.36 6.41
C ARG A 19 -13.22 -0.08 5.94
N SER A 20 -12.07 -0.55 5.46
CA SER A 20 -11.89 -1.92 4.98
C SER A 20 -12.02 -2.95 6.11
N ALA A 21 -11.46 -2.68 7.29
CA ALA A 21 -11.59 -3.55 8.46
C ALA A 21 -13.06 -3.80 8.80
N ILE A 22 -13.87 -2.73 8.84
CA ILE A 22 -15.31 -2.83 9.14
C ILE A 22 -16.07 -3.59 8.04
N GLN A 23 -15.70 -3.38 6.77
CA GLN A 23 -16.45 -3.96 5.65
C GLN A 23 -16.09 -5.43 5.36
N SER A 24 -14.84 -5.83 5.58
CA SER A 24 -14.32 -7.08 5.00
C SER A 24 -13.48 -7.95 5.94
N PHE A 25 -13.15 -7.49 7.15
CA PHE A 25 -12.25 -8.20 8.07
C PHE A 25 -12.90 -8.40 9.44
N SER A 26 -13.84 -9.33 9.53
CA SER A 26 -14.59 -9.59 10.79
C SER A 26 -13.72 -10.09 11.95
N ASP A 27 -12.50 -10.53 11.66
CA ASP A 27 -11.50 -11.00 12.62
C ASP A 27 -10.53 -9.91 13.09
N ILE A 28 -10.66 -8.66 12.58
CA ILE A 28 -9.85 -7.51 13.00
C ILE A 28 -10.77 -6.43 13.59
N GLU A 29 -10.41 -5.95 14.77
CA GLU A 29 -11.10 -4.87 15.46
C GLU A 29 -10.16 -3.69 15.70
N VAL A 30 -10.50 -2.52 15.19
CA VAL A 30 -9.77 -1.28 15.49
C VAL A 30 -10.19 -0.80 16.88
N VAL A 31 -9.23 -0.71 17.80
CA VAL A 31 -9.47 -0.37 19.21
C VAL A 31 -8.96 1.00 19.62
N GLY A 32 -8.06 1.58 18.83
CA GLY A 32 -7.53 2.91 19.10
C GLY A 32 -6.98 3.57 17.82
N ILE A 33 -7.13 4.88 17.75
CA ILE A 33 -6.62 5.71 16.66
C ILE A 33 -5.93 6.92 17.29
N ASN A 34 -4.76 7.26 16.78
CA ASN A 34 -4.06 8.51 17.11
C ASN A 34 -3.96 9.40 15.89
N ASP A 35 -4.36 10.64 16.04
CA ASP A 35 -4.14 11.73 15.08
C ASP A 35 -4.15 13.07 15.82
N LEU A 36 -3.54 14.11 15.26
CA LEU A 36 -3.44 15.41 15.93
C LEU A 36 -4.66 16.32 15.73
N LEU A 37 -5.66 15.84 15.00
CA LEU A 37 -6.89 16.56 14.70
C LEU A 37 -7.97 16.26 15.74
N GLU A 38 -8.96 17.18 15.84
CA GLU A 38 -10.07 17.04 16.77
C GLU A 38 -10.97 15.84 16.44
N PRO A 39 -11.53 15.16 17.45
CA PRO A 39 -12.37 13.97 17.30
C PRO A 39 -13.51 14.14 16.29
N GLU A 40 -14.23 15.25 16.34
CA GLU A 40 -15.35 15.54 15.45
C GLU A 40 -14.90 15.66 14.00
N TYR A 41 -13.69 16.21 13.76
CA TYR A 41 -13.15 16.32 12.42
C TYR A 41 -12.67 14.96 11.90
N LEU A 42 -12.13 14.09 12.76
CA LEU A 42 -11.80 12.70 12.38
C LEU A 42 -13.07 11.93 11.97
N ALA A 43 -14.15 12.07 12.72
CA ALA A 43 -15.46 11.49 12.38
C ALA A 43 -15.99 12.01 11.05
N TYR A 44 -15.92 13.33 10.81
CA TYR A 44 -16.30 13.95 9.54
C TYR A 44 -15.50 13.38 8.37
N MET A 45 -14.16 13.28 8.50
CA MET A 45 -13.31 12.73 7.45
C MET A 45 -13.53 11.23 7.22
N LEU A 46 -13.93 10.46 8.23
CA LEU A 46 -14.33 9.07 8.05
C LEU A 46 -15.63 8.98 7.25
N GLN A 47 -16.58 9.84 7.57
CA GLN A 47 -17.93 9.80 6.98
C GLN A 47 -17.93 10.24 5.52
N TYR A 48 -17.15 11.27 5.16
CA TYR A 48 -17.14 11.85 3.83
C TYR A 48 -15.79 11.68 3.16
N ASP A 49 -15.78 11.10 1.97
CA ASP A 49 -14.56 10.88 1.19
C ASP A 49 -14.83 11.14 -0.30
N SER A 50 -14.01 11.99 -0.91
CA SER A 50 -14.18 12.39 -2.31
C SER A 50 -13.86 11.26 -3.29
N VAL A 51 -13.08 10.27 -2.89
CA VAL A 51 -12.65 9.15 -3.73
C VAL A 51 -13.55 7.93 -3.51
N HIS A 52 -13.69 7.51 -2.25
CA HIS A 52 -14.40 6.28 -1.88
C HIS A 52 -15.85 6.52 -1.44
N GLY A 53 -16.33 7.77 -1.55
CA GLY A 53 -17.70 8.14 -1.23
C GLY A 53 -18.03 8.11 0.26
N ARG A 54 -19.30 8.32 0.56
CA ARG A 54 -19.80 8.36 1.93
C ARG A 54 -19.66 6.99 2.60
N PHE A 55 -19.18 6.98 3.86
CA PHE A 55 -19.10 5.77 4.66
C PHE A 55 -20.49 5.17 4.87
N LYS A 56 -20.59 3.86 4.65
CA LYS A 56 -21.86 3.13 4.82
C LYS A 56 -21.93 2.58 6.25
N GLY A 57 -22.43 3.38 7.17
CA GLY A 57 -22.56 3.02 8.57
C GLY A 57 -22.74 4.26 9.45
N ASP A 58 -22.97 4.04 10.74
CA ASP A 58 -23.18 5.09 11.72
C ASP A 58 -21.82 5.52 12.30
N VAL A 59 -21.61 6.84 12.35
CA VAL A 59 -20.41 7.45 12.92
C VAL A 59 -20.83 8.56 13.88
N SER A 60 -20.35 8.49 15.10
CA SER A 60 -20.53 9.52 16.12
C SER A 60 -19.30 9.66 17.00
N VAL A 61 -19.28 10.70 17.85
CA VAL A 61 -18.19 10.98 18.79
C VAL A 61 -18.78 11.23 20.16
N GLU A 62 -18.15 10.69 21.19
CA GLU A 62 -18.41 10.95 22.61
C GLU A 62 -17.08 11.26 23.31
N GLY A 63 -16.76 12.54 23.54
CA GLY A 63 -15.45 12.96 24.06
C GLY A 63 -14.32 12.45 23.17
N ASP A 64 -13.35 11.75 23.76
CA ASP A 64 -12.20 11.15 23.05
C ASP A 64 -12.51 9.74 22.51
N THR A 65 -13.75 9.48 22.12
CA THR A 65 -14.18 8.16 21.63
C THR A 65 -14.91 8.32 20.30
N LEU A 66 -14.38 7.71 19.26
CA LEU A 66 -15.07 7.54 17.98
C LEU A 66 -15.96 6.28 18.08
N ILE A 67 -17.23 6.41 17.74
CA ILE A 67 -18.17 5.29 17.73
C ILE A 67 -18.55 5.00 16.28
N VAL A 68 -18.25 3.78 15.82
CA VAL A 68 -18.55 3.35 14.47
C VAL A 68 -19.37 2.07 14.51
N ASN A 69 -20.59 2.12 14.01
CA ASN A 69 -21.55 1.00 14.09
C ASN A 69 -21.71 0.44 15.54
N GLY A 70 -21.74 1.34 16.52
CA GLY A 70 -21.84 1.00 17.94
C GLY A 70 -20.54 0.52 18.60
N LYS A 71 -19.46 0.35 17.87
CA LYS A 71 -18.15 -0.03 18.42
C LYS A 71 -17.36 1.21 18.82
N LYS A 72 -16.81 1.19 20.03
CA LYS A 72 -16.03 2.30 20.60
C LYS A 72 -14.56 2.16 20.25
N ILE A 73 -13.97 3.23 19.71
CA ILE A 73 -12.56 3.35 19.31
C ILE A 73 -11.97 4.52 20.10
N ARG A 74 -10.95 4.29 20.92
CA ARG A 74 -10.28 5.37 21.65
C ARG A 74 -9.55 6.30 20.68
N LEU A 75 -9.72 7.60 20.82
CA LEU A 75 -8.94 8.62 20.12
C LEU A 75 -7.86 9.21 21.04
N THR A 76 -6.71 9.52 20.48
CA THR A 76 -5.62 10.23 21.15
C THR A 76 -5.02 11.28 20.21
N GLN A 77 -4.39 12.32 20.77
CA GLN A 77 -3.77 13.43 20.04
C GLN A 77 -2.28 13.57 20.44
N GLU A 78 -1.57 12.44 20.47
CA GLU A 78 -0.19 12.36 20.95
C GLU A 78 0.81 12.48 19.79
N ARG A 79 1.84 13.32 19.99
CA ARG A 79 2.92 13.48 19.02
C ARG A 79 4.00 12.41 19.14
N ASP A 80 4.29 11.95 20.36
CA ASP A 80 5.28 10.90 20.59
C ASP A 80 4.63 9.54 20.65
N PRO A 81 4.98 8.59 19.77
CA PRO A 81 4.44 7.23 19.80
C PRO A 81 4.61 6.51 21.13
N ALA A 82 5.63 6.85 21.93
CA ALA A 82 5.85 6.26 23.24
C ALA A 82 4.75 6.60 24.26
N ALA A 83 3.98 7.68 24.06
CA ALA A 83 2.92 8.13 24.95
C ALA A 83 1.54 7.53 24.61
N LEU A 84 1.42 6.69 23.55
CA LEU A 84 0.14 6.23 23.02
C LEU A 84 -0.58 5.18 23.85
N LYS A 85 0.12 4.56 24.82
CA LYS A 85 -0.47 3.60 25.78
C LYS A 85 -1.38 2.53 25.12
N TRP A 86 -0.85 1.85 24.12
CA TRP A 86 -1.57 0.82 23.38
C TRP A 86 -2.04 -0.34 24.24
N ASN A 87 -1.34 -0.59 25.35
CA ASN A 87 -1.74 -1.58 26.36
C ASN A 87 -3.10 -1.29 27.00
N GLU A 88 -3.49 -0.02 27.18
CA GLU A 88 -4.78 0.34 27.80
C GLU A 88 -5.98 -0.07 26.95
N VAL A 89 -5.82 -0.14 25.62
CA VAL A 89 -6.84 -0.64 24.69
C VAL A 89 -6.58 -2.08 24.22
N GLY A 90 -5.48 -2.67 24.71
CA GLY A 90 -5.10 -4.05 24.39
C GLY A 90 -4.76 -4.27 22.91
N ALA A 91 -4.18 -3.27 22.24
CA ALA A 91 -3.79 -3.40 20.84
C ALA A 91 -2.72 -4.49 20.67
N ASP A 92 -2.99 -5.47 19.82
CA ASP A 92 -2.04 -6.52 19.47
C ASP A 92 -1.05 -6.03 18.42
N VAL A 93 -1.55 -5.34 17.40
CA VAL A 93 -0.79 -4.80 16.28
C VAL A 93 -1.04 -3.31 16.18
N VAL A 94 -0.01 -2.53 15.88
CA VAL A 94 -0.14 -1.12 15.53
C VAL A 94 0.26 -0.91 14.07
N LEU A 95 -0.62 -0.30 13.29
CA LEU A 95 -0.32 0.21 11.97
C LEU A 95 0.18 1.64 12.09
N GLU A 96 1.44 1.87 11.75
CA GLU A 96 2.03 3.19 11.64
C GLU A 96 1.72 3.78 10.26
N ALA A 97 0.79 4.71 10.20
CA ALA A 97 0.25 5.29 8.97
C ALA A 97 0.44 6.82 8.84
N THR A 98 1.32 7.41 9.67
CA THR A 98 1.65 8.84 9.59
C THR A 98 2.61 9.17 8.45
N GLY A 99 3.42 8.20 8.02
CA GLY A 99 4.52 8.41 7.09
C GLY A 99 5.76 9.10 7.70
N LEU A 100 5.78 9.33 9.01
CA LEU A 100 6.85 10.02 9.73
C LEU A 100 7.80 9.04 10.42
N PHE A 101 7.26 8.06 11.12
CA PHE A 101 7.95 7.12 12.00
C PHE A 101 8.20 5.78 11.27
N LEU A 102 9.24 5.76 10.42
CA LEU A 102 9.49 4.67 9.47
C LEU A 102 10.86 3.99 9.67
N ASP A 103 11.37 4.02 10.87
CA ASP A 103 12.60 3.33 11.27
C ASP A 103 12.37 2.48 12.52
N LYS A 104 13.29 1.58 12.79
CA LYS A 104 13.22 0.64 13.91
C LYS A 104 13.08 1.37 15.25
N ALA A 105 13.84 2.44 15.46
CA ALA A 105 13.78 3.20 16.69
C ALA A 105 12.40 3.81 16.96
N SER A 106 11.74 4.29 15.90
CA SER A 106 10.36 4.77 15.98
C SER A 106 9.36 3.63 16.23
N GLY A 107 9.56 2.49 15.61
CA GLY A 107 8.74 1.29 15.87
C GLY A 107 8.86 0.78 17.30
N GLU A 108 10.06 0.83 17.88
CA GLU A 108 10.32 0.46 19.28
C GLU A 108 9.54 1.34 20.27
N LYS A 109 9.24 2.59 19.94
CA LYS A 109 8.38 3.45 20.76
C LYS A 109 6.95 2.92 20.86
N HIS A 110 6.39 2.41 19.79
CA HIS A 110 5.08 1.75 19.81
C HIS A 110 5.08 0.47 20.64
N LEU A 111 6.18 -0.31 20.57
CA LEU A 111 6.34 -1.50 21.42
C LEU A 111 6.42 -1.10 22.90
N ALA A 112 7.19 -0.05 23.23
CA ALA A 112 7.28 0.49 24.58
C ALA A 112 5.93 1.03 25.09
N ALA A 113 5.07 1.55 24.21
CA ALA A 113 3.71 1.95 24.50
C ALA A 113 2.72 0.77 24.64
N GLY A 114 3.19 -0.47 24.48
CA GLY A 114 2.43 -1.71 24.74
C GLY A 114 1.88 -2.43 23.53
N ALA A 115 2.23 -2.03 22.30
CA ALA A 115 1.95 -2.82 21.11
C ALA A 115 2.80 -4.09 21.11
N LYS A 116 2.26 -5.22 20.61
CA LYS A 116 3.03 -6.46 20.45
C LYS A 116 3.77 -6.51 19.12
N LYS A 117 3.17 -5.93 18.08
CA LYS A 117 3.71 -5.85 16.72
C LYS A 117 3.47 -4.47 16.13
N VAL A 118 4.34 -4.05 15.21
CA VAL A 118 4.23 -2.78 14.47
C VAL A 118 4.41 -3.03 12.97
N ILE A 119 3.51 -2.45 12.18
CA ILE A 119 3.57 -2.49 10.73
C ILE A 119 3.68 -1.06 10.20
N PHE A 120 4.73 -0.74 9.46
CA PHE A 120 4.81 0.53 8.75
C PHE A 120 4.00 0.45 7.44
N SER A 121 3.11 1.41 7.22
CA SER A 121 2.35 1.54 5.97
C SER A 121 3.13 2.29 4.87
N ALA A 122 4.44 2.14 4.86
CA ALA A 122 5.36 2.72 3.90
C ALA A 122 6.70 1.96 3.94
N PRO A 123 7.57 2.10 2.93
CA PRO A 123 8.92 1.55 3.00
C PRO A 123 9.68 2.11 4.21
N SER A 124 10.40 1.23 4.90
CA SER A 124 11.27 1.67 6.01
C SER A 124 12.43 2.52 5.51
N LYS A 125 12.97 3.36 6.40
CA LYS A 125 14.14 4.20 6.14
C LYS A 125 15.46 3.50 6.50
N ASP A 126 15.37 2.34 7.12
CA ASP A 126 16.49 1.52 7.58
C ASP A 126 16.33 0.06 7.09
N ASP A 127 16.98 -0.87 7.75
CA ASP A 127 16.96 -2.32 7.44
C ASP A 127 15.77 -3.08 8.05
N THR A 128 14.74 -2.38 8.54
CA THR A 128 13.50 -3.02 9.02
C THR A 128 12.94 -3.96 7.94
N PRO A 129 12.67 -5.23 8.27
CA PRO A 129 12.20 -6.23 7.31
C PRO A 129 10.95 -5.78 6.56
N MET A 130 10.96 -5.96 5.25
CA MET A 130 9.90 -5.53 4.35
C MET A 130 9.20 -6.74 3.75
N PHE A 131 7.88 -6.74 3.78
CA PHE A 131 7.05 -7.81 3.25
C PHE A 131 6.02 -7.28 2.27
N VAL A 132 5.72 -8.09 1.26
CA VAL A 132 4.60 -7.92 0.34
C VAL A 132 3.77 -9.19 0.39
N PHE A 133 2.51 -9.07 0.76
CA PHE A 133 1.60 -10.20 0.89
C PHE A 133 1.46 -10.98 -0.43
N GLY A 134 1.62 -12.30 -0.36
CA GLY A 134 1.65 -13.22 -1.48
C GLY A 134 2.97 -13.29 -2.25
N VAL A 135 3.97 -12.50 -1.86
CA VAL A 135 5.30 -12.52 -2.50
C VAL A 135 6.34 -13.13 -1.58
N ASN A 136 6.55 -12.56 -0.39
CA ASN A 136 7.53 -13.02 0.58
C ASN A 136 7.02 -13.10 2.03
N ASP A 137 5.72 -12.93 2.25
CA ASP A 137 5.11 -13.02 3.60
C ASP A 137 5.28 -14.40 4.24
N SER A 138 5.45 -15.46 3.44
CA SER A 138 5.80 -16.81 3.93
C SER A 138 7.16 -16.88 4.64
N THR A 139 8.02 -15.88 4.44
CA THR A 139 9.32 -15.78 5.12
C THR A 139 9.26 -15.03 6.45
N TYR A 140 8.07 -14.58 6.87
CA TYR A 140 7.89 -13.94 8.16
C TYR A 140 8.21 -14.93 9.29
N ALA A 141 9.10 -14.53 10.17
CA ALA A 141 9.64 -15.38 11.25
C ALA A 141 9.44 -14.76 12.64
N GLY A 142 8.35 -13.99 12.83
CA GLY A 142 7.99 -13.43 14.13
C GLY A 142 8.57 -12.05 14.45
N GLN A 143 9.12 -11.33 13.46
CA GLN A 143 9.65 -9.98 13.65
C GLN A 143 8.59 -9.07 14.32
N ALA A 144 9.03 -8.26 15.30
CA ALA A 144 8.12 -7.38 16.03
C ALA A 144 7.76 -6.11 15.24
N ILE A 145 8.66 -5.66 14.37
CA ILE A 145 8.51 -4.46 13.55
C ILE A 145 8.78 -4.85 12.10
N ILE A 146 7.85 -4.53 11.21
CA ILE A 146 7.96 -4.79 9.78
C ILE A 146 7.46 -3.60 8.96
N SER A 147 7.80 -3.58 7.68
CA SER A 147 7.24 -2.67 6.69
C SER A 147 6.38 -3.46 5.68
N ASN A 148 5.21 -2.91 5.33
CA ASN A 148 4.35 -3.41 4.25
C ASN A 148 4.75 -2.82 2.86
N ALA A 149 5.96 -2.32 2.72
CA ALA A 149 6.44 -1.65 1.51
C ALA A 149 5.53 -0.48 1.05
N SER A 150 5.61 -0.07 -0.21
CA SER A 150 4.72 0.93 -0.81
C SER A 150 3.59 0.29 -1.61
N CYS A 151 2.56 1.07 -1.94
CA CYS A 151 1.49 0.65 -2.86
C CYS A 151 2.05 0.23 -4.23
N THR A 152 3.02 0.99 -4.75
CA THR A 152 3.69 0.67 -6.02
C THR A 152 4.51 -0.63 -5.94
N THR A 153 5.21 -0.87 -4.82
CA THR A 153 5.93 -2.14 -4.60
C THR A 153 4.95 -3.32 -4.53
N ASN A 154 3.81 -3.14 -3.87
CA ASN A 154 2.75 -4.15 -3.81
C ASN A 154 2.13 -4.45 -5.17
N CYS A 155 2.13 -3.49 -6.11
CA CYS A 155 1.70 -3.73 -7.49
C CYS A 155 2.79 -4.41 -8.31
N LEU A 156 4.03 -3.91 -8.25
CA LEU A 156 5.13 -4.38 -9.08
C LEU A 156 5.61 -5.79 -8.70
N ALA A 157 5.69 -6.09 -7.40
CA ALA A 157 6.28 -7.34 -6.93
C ALA A 157 5.54 -8.60 -7.40
N PRO A 158 4.19 -8.69 -7.42
CA PRO A 158 3.50 -9.87 -7.93
C PRO A 158 3.79 -10.16 -9.41
N VAL A 159 3.70 -9.16 -10.29
CA VAL A 159 4.00 -9.36 -11.73
C VAL A 159 5.47 -9.64 -11.98
N ALA A 160 6.37 -8.97 -11.25
CA ALA A 160 7.80 -9.24 -11.33
C ALA A 160 8.15 -10.66 -10.84
N LYS A 161 7.47 -11.14 -9.79
CA LYS A 161 7.63 -12.53 -9.30
C LYS A 161 7.25 -13.53 -10.37
N VAL A 162 6.08 -13.41 -10.97
CA VAL A 162 5.62 -14.32 -12.02
C VAL A 162 6.61 -14.37 -13.18
N LEU A 163 7.06 -13.21 -13.67
CA LEU A 163 8.04 -13.15 -14.76
C LEU A 163 9.39 -13.76 -14.35
N ASN A 164 9.86 -13.44 -13.14
CA ASN A 164 11.16 -13.90 -12.68
C ASN A 164 11.17 -15.42 -12.43
N ASP A 165 10.12 -15.95 -11.80
CA ASP A 165 10.02 -17.38 -11.48
C ASP A 165 9.95 -18.24 -12.75
N LYS A 166 9.30 -17.73 -13.82
CA LYS A 166 9.08 -18.51 -15.04
C LYS A 166 10.18 -18.32 -16.09
N TRP A 167 10.61 -17.09 -16.33
CA TRP A 167 11.55 -16.76 -17.42
C TRP A 167 12.84 -16.09 -16.95
N GLY A 168 12.89 -15.64 -15.69
CA GLY A 168 14.00 -14.87 -15.15
C GLY A 168 14.03 -13.44 -15.71
N ILE A 169 14.08 -12.44 -14.85
CA ILE A 169 14.32 -11.07 -15.24
C ILE A 169 15.82 -10.80 -15.23
N LYS A 170 16.36 -10.38 -16.38
CA LYS A 170 17.76 -9.96 -16.51
C LYS A 170 17.95 -8.53 -15.98
N ARG A 171 17.10 -7.60 -16.41
CA ARG A 171 17.07 -6.19 -15.99
C ARG A 171 15.76 -5.54 -16.40
N GLY A 172 15.40 -4.42 -15.76
CA GLY A 172 14.21 -3.69 -16.15
C GLY A 172 14.16 -2.27 -15.60
N LEU A 173 13.35 -1.45 -16.27
CA LEU A 173 13.01 -0.11 -15.86
C LEU A 173 11.49 -0.04 -15.61
N MET A 174 11.11 0.48 -14.45
CA MET A 174 9.73 0.67 -14.09
C MET A 174 9.37 2.16 -14.11
N THR A 175 8.27 2.47 -14.73
CA THR A 175 7.61 3.76 -14.58
C THR A 175 6.25 3.53 -13.92
N THR A 176 5.93 4.29 -12.87
CA THR A 176 4.56 4.35 -12.41
C THR A 176 3.94 5.69 -12.78
N VAL A 177 2.80 5.64 -13.48
CA VAL A 177 1.93 6.82 -13.66
C VAL A 177 0.98 6.79 -12.45
N HIS A 178 1.22 7.70 -11.51
CA HIS A 178 0.66 7.61 -10.17
C HIS A 178 -0.31 8.75 -9.89
N ALA A 179 -1.43 8.42 -9.30
CA ALA A 179 -2.41 9.39 -8.82
C ALA A 179 -1.78 10.38 -7.83
N ALA A 180 -2.41 11.55 -7.72
CA ALA A 180 -2.05 12.55 -6.73
C ALA A 180 -2.24 12.01 -5.31
N THR A 181 -1.32 12.34 -4.42
CA THR A 181 -1.41 12.02 -2.99
C THR A 181 -1.31 13.29 -2.17
N ALA A 182 -1.51 13.19 -0.85
CA ALA A 182 -1.44 14.35 0.05
C ALA A 182 -0.09 15.12 0.03
N THR A 183 0.95 14.55 -0.57
CA THR A 183 2.26 15.20 -0.71
C THR A 183 2.34 16.14 -1.91
N GLN A 184 1.46 16.02 -2.90
CA GLN A 184 1.38 16.93 -4.03
C GLN A 184 0.77 18.27 -3.60
N LYS A 185 1.22 19.37 -4.23
CA LYS A 185 0.66 20.70 -4.02
C LYS A 185 -0.54 20.93 -4.93
N THR A 186 -1.57 21.61 -4.44
CA THR A 186 -2.70 22.05 -5.26
C THR A 186 -2.27 23.15 -6.21
N VAL A 187 -1.48 24.13 -5.71
CA VAL A 187 -0.86 25.24 -6.44
C VAL A 187 0.64 25.27 -6.17
N ASP A 188 1.40 25.99 -6.98
CA ASP A 188 2.85 26.12 -6.78
C ASP A 188 3.18 26.60 -5.37
N GLY A 189 4.08 25.90 -4.70
CA GLY A 189 4.51 26.19 -3.35
C GLY A 189 5.92 25.67 -3.04
N PRO A 190 6.52 26.08 -1.93
CA PRO A 190 7.89 25.72 -1.60
C PRO A 190 8.06 24.20 -1.42
N SER A 191 9.16 23.66 -1.94
CA SER A 191 9.61 22.30 -1.73
C SER A 191 11.14 22.28 -1.66
N ASN A 192 11.68 21.97 -0.48
CA ASN A 192 13.13 22.03 -0.24
C ASN A 192 13.88 20.79 -0.77
N LYS A 193 13.19 19.63 -0.88
CA LYS A 193 13.84 18.37 -1.25
C LYS A 193 13.72 18.07 -2.75
N ASP A 194 12.58 18.39 -3.32
CA ASP A 194 12.30 18.16 -4.74
C ASP A 194 11.52 19.35 -5.28
N TRP A 195 12.16 20.16 -6.09
CA TRP A 195 11.56 21.37 -6.66
C TRP A 195 10.33 21.07 -7.54
N ARG A 196 10.35 19.94 -8.26
CA ARG A 196 9.20 19.48 -9.05
C ARG A 196 8.00 19.14 -8.16
N GLY A 197 8.25 18.58 -6.97
CA GLY A 197 7.21 18.30 -5.97
C GLY A 197 6.55 19.56 -5.37
N GLY A 198 7.13 20.75 -5.61
CA GLY A 198 6.53 22.05 -5.26
C GLY A 198 5.53 22.59 -6.28
N ARG A 199 5.43 21.96 -7.47
CA ARG A 199 4.52 22.41 -8.53
C ARG A 199 3.09 21.88 -8.30
N GLY A 200 2.11 22.69 -8.72
CA GLY A 200 0.68 22.35 -8.64
C GLY A 200 0.34 21.15 -9.51
N ILE A 201 -0.41 20.20 -8.96
CA ILE A 201 -0.73 18.93 -9.63
C ILE A 201 -1.82 19.04 -10.68
N LEU A 202 -2.73 20.01 -10.57
CA LEU A 202 -3.99 20.03 -11.33
C LEU A 202 -3.81 20.06 -12.85
N GLU A 203 -2.73 20.66 -13.34
CA GLU A 203 -2.46 20.82 -14.78
C GLU A 203 -1.07 20.29 -15.19
N ASN A 204 -0.44 19.49 -14.33
CA ASN A 204 0.92 19.03 -14.55
C ASN A 204 1.06 17.51 -14.57
N ILE A 205 2.05 17.06 -15.33
CA ILE A 205 2.66 15.74 -15.20
C ILE A 205 4.01 15.95 -14.50
N ILE A 206 4.14 15.45 -13.27
CA ILE A 206 5.28 15.77 -12.39
C ILE A 206 6.19 14.54 -12.26
N PRO A 207 7.38 14.54 -12.88
CA PRO A 207 8.38 13.50 -12.64
C PRO A 207 8.84 13.50 -11.18
N SER A 208 8.88 12.34 -10.56
CA SER A 208 9.28 12.17 -9.16
C SER A 208 10.12 10.90 -9.01
N SER A 209 11.07 10.92 -8.10
CA SER A 209 11.82 9.72 -7.73
C SER A 209 10.93 8.73 -6.96
N THR A 210 11.21 7.44 -7.11
CA THR A 210 10.57 6.38 -6.33
C THR A 210 11.57 5.29 -5.97
N GLY A 211 11.49 4.79 -4.75
CA GLY A 211 12.24 3.61 -4.31
C GLY A 211 11.53 2.28 -4.59
N ALA A 212 10.33 2.31 -5.15
CA ALA A 212 9.47 1.13 -5.27
C ALA A 212 10.13 -0.03 -6.06
N ALA A 213 10.79 0.26 -7.18
CA ALA A 213 11.46 -0.76 -7.97
C ALA A 213 12.69 -1.35 -7.26
N LYS A 214 13.42 -0.54 -6.49
CA LYS A 214 14.53 -1.03 -5.66
C LYS A 214 14.02 -1.89 -4.50
N ALA A 215 12.88 -1.52 -3.91
CA ALA A 215 12.23 -2.28 -2.84
C ALA A 215 11.79 -3.69 -3.30
N VAL A 216 11.48 -3.88 -4.58
CA VAL A 216 11.23 -5.23 -5.12
C VAL A 216 12.45 -6.13 -4.96
N GLY A 217 13.68 -5.61 -5.11
CA GLY A 217 14.91 -6.36 -4.85
C GLY A 217 15.16 -6.70 -3.37
N VAL A 218 14.43 -6.07 -2.45
CA VAL A 218 14.43 -6.44 -1.02
C VAL A 218 13.49 -7.62 -0.77
N VAL A 219 12.29 -7.59 -1.37
CA VAL A 219 11.27 -8.63 -1.18
C VAL A 219 11.47 -9.85 -2.09
N ILE A 220 12.18 -9.68 -3.21
CA ILE A 220 12.60 -10.74 -4.14
C ILE A 220 14.11 -10.60 -4.35
N PRO A 221 14.95 -11.24 -3.53
CA PRO A 221 16.41 -11.02 -3.53
C PRO A 221 17.09 -11.26 -4.89
N GLU A 222 16.54 -12.15 -5.72
CA GLU A 222 17.05 -12.44 -7.06
C GLU A 222 16.95 -11.24 -8.01
N LEU A 223 16.07 -10.29 -7.70
CA LEU A 223 15.88 -9.04 -8.45
C LEU A 223 16.70 -7.87 -7.90
N ASN A 224 17.50 -8.08 -6.87
CA ASN A 224 18.35 -7.03 -6.31
C ASN A 224 19.27 -6.45 -7.38
N LYS A 225 19.28 -5.11 -7.50
CA LYS A 225 20.04 -4.34 -8.49
C LYS A 225 19.65 -4.58 -9.96
N LYS A 226 18.62 -5.36 -10.24
CA LYS A 226 18.14 -5.61 -11.61
C LYS A 226 17.03 -4.65 -12.02
N LEU A 227 16.32 -4.06 -11.06
CA LEU A 227 15.22 -3.13 -11.29
C LEU A 227 15.50 -1.76 -10.70
N THR A 228 15.17 -0.72 -11.46
CA THR A 228 15.06 0.67 -10.97
C THR A 228 13.90 1.36 -11.68
N GLY A 229 13.55 2.57 -11.26
CA GLY A 229 12.42 3.25 -11.87
C GLY A 229 12.16 4.64 -11.36
N MET A 230 11.11 5.24 -11.89
CA MET A 230 10.62 6.57 -11.55
C MET A 230 9.10 6.63 -11.54
N SER A 231 8.56 7.75 -11.11
CA SER A 231 7.13 8.03 -11.07
C SER A 231 6.80 9.28 -11.86
N PHE A 232 5.67 9.28 -12.57
CA PHE A 232 4.98 10.49 -12.99
C PHE A 232 3.74 10.68 -12.14
N ARG A 233 3.64 11.82 -11.45
CA ARG A 233 2.42 12.20 -10.74
C ARG A 233 1.50 12.93 -11.70
N VAL A 234 0.23 12.51 -11.74
CA VAL A 234 -0.80 13.02 -12.66
C VAL A 234 -2.04 13.49 -11.89
N PRO A 235 -2.87 14.36 -12.45
CA PRO A 235 -4.05 14.92 -11.78
C PRO A 235 -5.24 13.93 -11.75
N THR A 236 -5.01 12.71 -11.31
CA THR A 236 -6.04 11.72 -11.00
C THR A 236 -6.15 11.57 -9.50
N SER A 237 -7.34 11.35 -8.99
CA SER A 237 -7.59 11.31 -7.55
C SER A 237 -7.18 10.00 -6.90
N ASP A 238 -7.20 8.90 -7.67
CA ASP A 238 -6.90 7.53 -7.22
C ASP A 238 -6.70 6.63 -8.43
N VAL A 239 -6.18 5.45 -8.18
CA VAL A 239 -5.74 4.42 -9.12
C VAL A 239 -4.53 4.85 -9.93
N SER A 240 -3.53 4.03 -9.87
CA SER A 240 -2.24 4.20 -10.52
C SER A 240 -1.93 3.00 -11.40
N VAL A 241 -0.92 3.14 -12.27
CA VAL A 241 -0.48 2.06 -13.15
C VAL A 241 1.03 1.92 -13.09
N VAL A 242 1.51 0.68 -13.07
CA VAL A 242 2.90 0.29 -13.26
C VAL A 242 3.10 -0.09 -14.73
N ASP A 243 4.13 0.49 -15.33
CA ASP A 243 4.73 0.11 -16.61
C ASP A 243 6.11 -0.49 -16.31
N LEU A 244 6.25 -1.79 -16.44
CA LEU A 244 7.51 -2.50 -16.30
C LEU A 244 8.03 -2.90 -17.68
N THR A 245 9.06 -2.22 -18.18
CA THR A 245 9.80 -2.65 -19.35
C THR A 245 11.01 -3.45 -18.91
N CYS A 246 11.10 -4.73 -19.30
CA CYS A 246 12.18 -5.60 -18.84
C CYS A 246 12.69 -6.57 -19.93
N GLU A 247 13.95 -6.96 -19.75
CA GLU A 247 14.64 -7.98 -20.54
C GLU A 247 14.58 -9.30 -19.75
N LEU A 248 14.08 -10.36 -20.38
CA LEU A 248 13.99 -11.71 -19.83
C LEU A 248 15.26 -12.51 -20.14
N ASN A 249 15.59 -13.48 -19.27
CA ASN A 249 16.69 -14.42 -19.53
C ASN A 249 16.28 -15.48 -20.56
N ASN A 250 15.05 -15.96 -20.49
CA ASN A 250 14.49 -16.96 -21.39
C ASN A 250 13.39 -16.32 -22.25
N PRO A 251 13.29 -16.67 -23.54
CA PRO A 251 12.26 -16.12 -24.41
C PRO A 251 10.87 -16.55 -23.98
N ALA A 252 9.89 -15.64 -24.19
CA ALA A 252 8.46 -15.88 -23.98
C ALA A 252 7.66 -15.11 -25.02
N THR A 253 6.61 -15.70 -25.52
CA THR A 253 5.59 -14.99 -26.27
C THR A 253 4.66 -14.24 -25.32
N MET A 254 4.04 -13.15 -25.79
CA MET A 254 3.04 -12.44 -24.97
C MET A 254 1.87 -13.36 -24.59
N ALA A 255 1.48 -14.29 -25.46
CA ALA A 255 0.44 -15.28 -25.16
C ALA A 255 0.81 -16.18 -23.98
N GLU A 256 2.06 -16.63 -23.90
CA GLU A 256 2.55 -17.41 -22.74
C GLU A 256 2.58 -16.58 -21.45
N ILE A 257 2.99 -15.32 -21.55
CA ILE A 257 2.97 -14.39 -20.40
C ILE A 257 1.54 -14.18 -19.91
N CYS A 258 0.61 -13.89 -20.80
CA CYS A 258 -0.81 -13.72 -20.46
C CYS A 258 -1.40 -14.99 -19.82
N ALA A 259 -1.11 -16.17 -20.38
CA ALA A 259 -1.58 -17.45 -19.84
C ALA A 259 -1.04 -17.70 -18.43
N GLU A 260 0.25 -17.41 -18.18
CA GLU A 260 0.85 -17.59 -16.84
C GLU A 260 0.29 -16.55 -15.84
N MET A 261 0.17 -15.29 -16.22
CA MET A 261 -0.43 -14.25 -15.37
C MET A 261 -1.87 -14.62 -14.98
N LYS A 262 -2.66 -15.11 -15.92
CA LYS A 262 -4.02 -15.59 -15.67
C LYS A 262 -4.02 -16.77 -14.70
N ALA A 263 -3.19 -17.77 -14.95
CA ALA A 263 -3.08 -18.95 -14.09
C ALA A 263 -2.70 -18.57 -12.66
N GLN A 264 -1.74 -17.65 -12.47
CA GLN A 264 -1.33 -17.18 -11.15
C GLN A 264 -2.43 -16.35 -10.46
N SER A 265 -3.18 -15.54 -11.22
CA SER A 265 -4.29 -14.74 -10.68
C SER A 265 -5.47 -15.60 -10.20
N GLU A 266 -5.67 -16.77 -10.79
CA GLU A 266 -6.70 -17.74 -10.40
C GLU A 266 -6.18 -18.75 -9.35
N GLY A 267 -4.86 -18.89 -9.24
CA GLY A 267 -4.13 -19.85 -8.40
C GLY A 267 -3.45 -19.23 -7.18
N ALA A 268 -2.13 -19.29 -7.15
CA ALA A 268 -1.32 -18.94 -5.98
C ALA A 268 -1.42 -17.46 -5.58
N LEU A 269 -1.65 -16.56 -6.53
CA LEU A 269 -1.79 -15.13 -6.29
C LEU A 269 -3.25 -14.65 -6.33
N LYS A 270 -4.21 -15.55 -6.14
CA LYS A 270 -5.64 -15.20 -6.09
C LYS A 270 -5.91 -14.16 -4.99
N GLY A 271 -6.64 -13.09 -5.37
CA GLY A 271 -6.93 -11.98 -4.45
C GLY A 271 -5.77 -10.97 -4.28
N ILE A 272 -4.64 -11.19 -4.97
CA ILE A 272 -3.47 -10.31 -4.98
C ILE A 272 -3.22 -9.83 -6.40
N LEU A 273 -3.00 -10.77 -7.33
CA LEU A 273 -2.91 -10.52 -8.76
C LEU A 273 -4.30 -10.65 -9.39
N GLY A 274 -4.67 -9.68 -10.20
CA GLY A 274 -5.81 -9.72 -11.10
C GLY A 274 -5.34 -9.86 -12.54
N TYR A 275 -6.28 -10.16 -13.43
CA TYR A 275 -6.06 -10.30 -14.88
C TYR A 275 -7.24 -9.67 -15.62
N THR A 276 -6.97 -8.89 -16.66
CA THR A 276 -7.99 -8.34 -17.55
C THR A 276 -7.54 -8.38 -19.00
N GLU A 277 -8.50 -8.59 -19.91
CA GLU A 277 -8.37 -8.43 -21.36
C GLU A 277 -9.30 -7.29 -21.86
N ASP A 278 -10.02 -6.66 -20.95
CA ASP A 278 -10.93 -5.56 -21.25
C ASP A 278 -10.17 -4.27 -21.52
N LYS A 279 -10.77 -3.38 -22.32
CA LYS A 279 -10.24 -2.05 -22.59
C LYS A 279 -10.59 -1.09 -21.46
N VAL A 280 -9.83 -1.16 -20.38
CA VAL A 280 -10.07 -0.49 -19.11
C VAL A 280 -9.21 0.77 -18.94
N VAL A 281 -9.63 1.61 -18.00
CA VAL A 281 -8.92 2.80 -17.56
C VAL A 281 -8.88 2.86 -16.03
N ALA A 282 -8.12 3.78 -15.46
CA ALA A 282 -7.87 3.87 -14.02
C ALA A 282 -9.15 3.80 -13.16
N THR A 283 -10.22 4.50 -13.55
CA THR A 283 -11.45 4.59 -12.74
C THR A 283 -12.20 3.26 -12.60
N ASP A 284 -11.94 2.28 -13.49
CA ASP A 284 -12.58 0.96 -13.45
C ASP A 284 -12.05 0.10 -12.28
N PHE A 285 -10.88 0.45 -11.74
CA PHE A 285 -10.25 -0.25 -10.63
C PHE A 285 -10.40 0.44 -9.27
N ARG A 286 -11.19 1.52 -9.19
CA ARG A 286 -11.43 2.18 -7.92
C ARG A 286 -12.20 1.27 -6.97
N GLY A 287 -11.61 1.04 -5.78
CA GLY A 287 -12.15 0.11 -4.79
C GLY A 287 -11.75 -1.35 -5.01
N ASP A 288 -10.86 -1.66 -5.97
CA ASP A 288 -10.33 -3.01 -6.12
C ASP A 288 -9.40 -3.36 -4.94
N THR A 289 -9.64 -4.52 -4.34
CA THR A 289 -8.87 -5.01 -3.19
C THR A 289 -7.54 -5.68 -3.57
N ARG A 290 -7.39 -6.03 -4.87
CA ARG A 290 -6.14 -6.57 -5.39
C ARG A 290 -5.13 -5.44 -5.60
N THR A 291 -3.86 -5.74 -5.40
CA THR A 291 -2.80 -4.73 -5.49
C THR A 291 -2.06 -4.73 -6.82
N SER A 292 -2.38 -5.66 -7.73
CA SER A 292 -1.72 -5.78 -9.03
C SER A 292 -2.69 -6.39 -10.01
N ILE A 293 -3.20 -5.62 -10.96
CA ILE A 293 -4.13 -6.13 -11.98
C ILE A 293 -3.41 -6.06 -13.32
N PHE A 294 -2.91 -7.22 -13.80
CA PHE A 294 -2.24 -7.33 -15.08
C PHE A 294 -3.22 -7.05 -16.22
N ASP A 295 -2.83 -6.14 -17.11
CA ASP A 295 -3.58 -5.75 -18.30
C ASP A 295 -2.96 -6.41 -19.52
N ALA A 296 -3.64 -7.43 -20.06
CA ALA A 296 -3.16 -8.19 -21.17
C ALA A 296 -3.23 -7.42 -22.50
N ASP A 297 -4.26 -6.57 -22.67
CA ASP A 297 -4.45 -5.77 -23.89
C ASP A 297 -3.42 -4.62 -23.99
N ALA A 298 -3.04 -4.03 -22.87
CA ALA A 298 -2.06 -2.95 -22.81
C ALA A 298 -0.60 -3.42 -22.76
N SER A 299 -0.35 -4.70 -22.46
CA SER A 299 0.99 -5.27 -22.38
C SER A 299 1.50 -5.68 -23.75
N ILE A 300 2.79 -5.44 -24.05
CA ILE A 300 3.37 -5.67 -25.38
C ILE A 300 4.75 -6.32 -25.29
N ALA A 301 5.11 -7.04 -26.35
CA ALA A 301 6.47 -7.55 -26.55
C ALA A 301 7.08 -6.90 -27.81
N LEU A 302 8.30 -6.40 -27.70
CA LEU A 302 9.09 -5.97 -28.87
C LEU A 302 9.70 -7.19 -29.55
N ASP A 303 10.21 -8.11 -28.77
CA ASP A 303 10.71 -9.42 -29.16
C ASP A 303 10.48 -10.42 -28.02
N PRO A 304 10.79 -11.72 -28.18
CA PRO A 304 10.51 -12.72 -27.16
C PRO A 304 11.24 -12.52 -25.82
N THR A 305 12.23 -11.64 -25.77
CA THR A 305 13.02 -11.37 -24.56
C THR A 305 12.85 -9.96 -24.03
N PHE A 306 12.19 -9.06 -24.76
CA PHE A 306 12.03 -7.66 -24.36
C PHE A 306 10.54 -7.27 -24.34
N VAL A 307 10.00 -7.13 -23.13
CA VAL A 307 8.57 -6.98 -22.88
C VAL A 307 8.26 -5.74 -22.04
N LYS A 308 7.06 -5.21 -22.26
CA LYS A 308 6.43 -4.18 -21.44
C LYS A 308 5.18 -4.76 -20.80
N ILE A 309 5.14 -4.74 -19.48
CA ILE A 309 4.03 -5.25 -18.66
C ILE A 309 3.32 -4.07 -18.00
N VAL A 310 2.01 -4.02 -18.18
CA VAL A 310 1.13 -3.02 -17.58
C VAL A 310 0.33 -3.65 -16.46
N SER A 311 0.32 -3.01 -15.28
CA SER A 311 -0.47 -3.48 -14.13
C SER A 311 -1.08 -2.30 -13.39
N TRP A 312 -2.40 -2.38 -13.16
CA TRP A 312 -3.20 -1.38 -12.44
C TRP A 312 -3.25 -1.67 -10.94
N TYR A 313 -3.45 -0.64 -10.15
CA TYR A 313 -3.68 -0.79 -8.70
C TYR A 313 -4.40 0.41 -8.12
N ASP A 314 -5.38 0.15 -7.25
CA ASP A 314 -5.91 1.18 -6.36
C ASP A 314 -4.87 1.41 -5.26
N ASN A 315 -4.16 2.55 -5.36
CA ASN A 315 -3.04 2.87 -4.47
C ASN A 315 -3.47 3.19 -3.03
N GLU A 316 -4.76 3.36 -2.78
CA GLU A 316 -5.34 3.58 -1.46
C GLU A 316 -6.06 2.33 -0.95
N TRP A 317 -7.10 1.86 -1.66
CA TRP A 317 -7.96 0.77 -1.20
C TRP A 317 -7.28 -0.59 -1.25
N GLY A 318 -6.69 -0.95 -2.38
CA GLY A 318 -5.96 -2.21 -2.53
C GLY A 318 -4.81 -2.33 -1.53
N TYR A 319 -4.04 -1.24 -1.38
CA TYR A 319 -2.94 -1.17 -0.41
C TYR A 319 -3.44 -1.29 1.04
N SER A 320 -4.52 -0.60 1.41
CA SER A 320 -5.10 -0.67 2.76
C SER A 320 -5.58 -2.08 3.11
N ASN A 321 -6.16 -2.80 2.14
CA ASN A 321 -6.52 -4.21 2.31
C ASN A 321 -5.29 -5.08 2.57
N LYS A 322 -4.15 -4.85 1.91
CA LYS A 322 -2.93 -5.63 2.16
C LYS A 322 -2.26 -5.28 3.48
N CYS A 323 -2.42 -4.06 4.00
CA CYS A 323 -2.06 -3.75 5.38
C CYS A 323 -2.83 -4.67 6.36
N LEU A 324 -4.13 -4.88 6.15
CA LEU A 324 -4.94 -5.77 7.00
C LEU A 324 -4.58 -7.25 6.82
N GLU A 325 -4.24 -7.69 5.61
CA GLU A 325 -3.71 -9.05 5.42
C GLU A 325 -2.37 -9.24 6.16
N MET A 326 -1.48 -8.24 6.15
CA MET A 326 -0.23 -8.30 6.91
C MET A 326 -0.49 -8.26 8.42
N VAL A 327 -1.55 -7.59 8.91
CA VAL A 327 -1.99 -7.69 10.31
C VAL A 327 -2.31 -9.14 10.66
N ARG A 328 -3.00 -9.88 9.79
CA ARG A 328 -3.26 -11.32 9.99
C ARG A 328 -1.97 -12.15 10.00
N VAL A 329 -1.03 -11.85 9.10
CA VAL A 329 0.26 -12.56 9.02
C VAL A 329 1.05 -12.43 10.31
N VAL A 330 1.21 -11.21 10.83
CA VAL A 330 2.02 -10.98 12.05
C VAL A 330 1.34 -11.42 13.33
N SER A 331 0.04 -11.75 13.27
CA SER A 331 -0.77 -12.18 14.42
C SER A 331 -0.90 -13.70 14.54
N LYS A 332 -0.37 -14.46 13.59
CA LYS A 332 -0.27 -15.93 13.65
C LYS A 332 0.85 -16.34 14.59
#